data_ed899ab24c09c878895d2b154fe26315
#
_entry.id   ed899ab24c09c878895d2b154fe26315
#
_cell.length_a   1.000
_cell.length_b   1.000
_cell.length_c   1.000
_cell.angle_alpha   90.00
_cell.angle_beta   90.00
_cell.angle_gamma   90.00
#
_symmetry.space_group_name_H-M   'P 1'
#
loop_
_entity.id
_entity.type
_entity.pdbx_description
1 polymer ?
#
loop_
_entity_poly.entity_id
_entity_poly.type
_entity_poly.pdbx_seq_one_letter_code
_entity_poly.pdbx_strand_id
1 'polypeptide(L)'
;MKVLVTGATGFVGRPLLAALQGAGYEVHAAVRRPPQPVLPVGVVVVPGPDLGDAGAWRGLLDGIDAVVHLAGIAHTGRGVPDARYDLVNRQGSAALARAAALAGVGRFVFVSSIRAQSGPAATHALTETDEPRPTDPYGRSKLAAEADIRATDIPSTILRPVAMYGPGLKGNFDALVRLARLPLPLPFASLRNRRSLLSVQAMADAILFVLQTPKTIGQTFIVADARPVTLAEILAAMRAGIGRGPFLFPLPPAAFRLAAKAIGRTDLWDRLGGELIADPSRLMAVGWRPEYDTSSAITRLLGS
;
A
#
# COMPACT_ATOMS: atom_id res chain seq x y z
N MET A 1 7.67 -23.20 6.23
CA MET A 1 6.37 -22.57 6.51
C MET A 1 5.69 -22.27 5.21
N LYS A 2 4.42 -22.72 5.07
CA LYS A 2 3.58 -22.48 3.88
C LYS A 2 2.78 -21.18 4.04
N VAL A 3 2.88 -20.31 3.06
CA VAL A 3 2.21 -19.00 3.08
C VAL A 3 1.25 -18.88 1.92
N LEU A 4 -0.04 -18.70 2.22
CA LEU A 4 -1.04 -18.36 1.21
C LEU A 4 -1.06 -16.83 1.01
N VAL A 5 -0.85 -16.39 -0.23
CA VAL A 5 -0.89 -14.98 -0.61
C VAL A 5 -2.10 -14.71 -1.52
N THR A 6 -3.03 -13.91 -1.06
CA THR A 6 -4.11 -13.40 -1.92
C THR A 6 -3.70 -12.07 -2.54
N GLY A 7 -4.17 -11.76 -3.74
CA GLY A 7 -3.71 -10.57 -4.46
C GLY A 7 -2.26 -10.65 -4.94
N ALA A 8 -1.74 -11.84 -5.06
CA ALA A 8 -0.36 -12.18 -5.46
C ALA A 8 0.08 -11.55 -6.80
N THR A 9 -0.85 -11.35 -7.73
CA THR A 9 -0.59 -10.76 -9.06
C THR A 9 -0.60 -9.23 -9.06
N GLY A 10 -0.95 -8.63 -7.93
CA GLY A 10 -1.05 -7.19 -7.75
C GLY A 10 0.31 -6.49 -7.59
N PHE A 11 0.25 -5.17 -7.39
CA PHE A 11 1.42 -4.31 -7.25
C PHE A 11 2.33 -4.70 -6.08
N VAL A 12 1.76 -4.99 -4.91
CA VAL A 12 2.51 -5.45 -3.71
C VAL A 12 2.81 -6.95 -3.80
N GLY A 13 1.90 -7.72 -4.41
CA GLY A 13 2.03 -9.18 -4.44
C GLY A 13 3.30 -9.66 -5.14
N ARG A 14 3.62 -9.09 -6.29
CA ARG A 14 4.80 -9.54 -7.08
C ARG A 14 6.13 -9.44 -6.33
N PRO A 15 6.53 -8.28 -5.76
CA PRO A 15 7.75 -8.21 -4.98
C PRO A 15 7.68 -9.04 -3.69
N LEU A 16 6.49 -9.18 -3.09
CA LEU A 16 6.31 -10.02 -1.91
C LEU A 16 6.57 -11.50 -2.20
N LEU A 17 6.09 -12.03 -3.35
CA LEU A 17 6.36 -13.43 -3.71
C LEU A 17 7.88 -13.71 -3.76
N ALA A 18 8.65 -12.82 -4.39
CA ALA A 18 10.10 -12.94 -4.46
C ALA A 18 10.76 -12.86 -3.06
N ALA A 19 10.31 -11.93 -2.22
CA ALA A 19 10.83 -11.78 -0.86
C ALA A 19 10.55 -13.02 0.01
N LEU A 20 9.33 -13.58 -0.06
CA LEU A 20 8.96 -14.79 0.67
C LEU A 20 9.77 -16.00 0.22
N GLN A 21 9.94 -16.20 -1.08
CA GLN A 21 10.78 -17.28 -1.61
C GLN A 21 12.25 -17.13 -1.21
N GLY A 22 12.80 -15.91 -1.30
CA GLY A 22 14.15 -15.61 -0.86
C GLY A 22 14.38 -15.89 0.63
N ALA A 23 13.32 -15.80 1.44
CA ALA A 23 13.33 -16.15 2.86
C ALA A 23 13.02 -17.64 3.15
N GLY A 24 12.89 -18.47 2.12
CA GLY A 24 12.71 -19.93 2.26
C GLY A 24 11.27 -20.37 2.55
N TYR A 25 10.27 -19.54 2.27
CA TYR A 25 8.86 -19.92 2.41
C TYR A 25 8.35 -20.71 1.20
N GLU A 26 7.51 -21.72 1.43
CA GLU A 26 6.68 -22.33 0.39
C GLU A 26 5.49 -21.40 0.14
N VAL A 27 5.43 -20.83 -1.08
CA VAL A 27 4.48 -19.77 -1.40
C VAL A 27 3.35 -20.28 -2.27
N HIS A 28 2.12 -20.16 -1.77
CA HIS A 28 0.88 -20.48 -2.47
C HIS A 28 0.19 -19.19 -2.89
N ALA A 29 0.06 -18.94 -4.19
CA ALA A 29 -0.56 -17.73 -4.74
C ALA A 29 -2.02 -18.02 -5.12
N ALA A 30 -2.98 -17.43 -4.41
CA ALA A 30 -4.40 -17.51 -4.76
C ALA A 30 -4.70 -16.55 -5.92
N VAL A 31 -5.02 -17.12 -7.11
CA VAL A 31 -5.26 -16.38 -8.34
C VAL A 31 -6.67 -16.68 -8.88
N ARG A 32 -7.47 -15.63 -9.08
CA ARG A 32 -8.89 -15.75 -9.44
C ARG A 32 -9.16 -16.17 -10.88
N ARG A 33 -8.31 -15.81 -11.84
CA ARG A 33 -8.58 -15.99 -13.29
C ARG A 33 -7.31 -16.32 -14.08
N PRO A 34 -7.35 -17.32 -14.97
CA PRO A 34 -6.41 -17.46 -16.08
C PRO A 34 -6.75 -16.45 -17.22
N PRO A 35 -5.81 -16.09 -18.15
CA PRO A 35 -4.43 -16.58 -18.11
C PRO A 35 -3.67 -15.98 -16.94
N GLN A 36 -2.88 -16.83 -16.30
CA GLN A 36 -2.13 -16.42 -15.14
C GLN A 36 -0.96 -15.54 -15.60
N PRO A 37 -0.70 -14.41 -14.93
CA PRO A 37 0.53 -13.69 -15.16
C PRO A 37 1.72 -14.60 -14.79
N VAL A 38 2.83 -14.41 -15.45
CA VAL A 38 4.07 -15.10 -15.11
C VAL A 38 4.43 -14.75 -13.67
N LEU A 39 4.36 -15.73 -12.78
CA LEU A 39 4.80 -15.64 -11.39
C LEU A 39 6.22 -16.19 -11.26
N PRO A 40 6.96 -15.86 -10.20
CA PRO A 40 8.29 -16.42 -9.97
C PRO A 40 8.26 -17.96 -9.98
N VAL A 41 9.31 -18.57 -10.49
CA VAL A 41 9.47 -20.05 -10.51
C VAL A 41 9.42 -20.57 -9.06
N GLY A 42 8.70 -21.68 -8.84
CA GLY A 42 8.56 -22.27 -7.51
C GLY A 42 7.36 -21.75 -6.68
N VAL A 43 6.63 -20.76 -7.17
CA VAL A 43 5.34 -20.37 -6.56
C VAL A 43 4.25 -21.35 -6.99
N VAL A 44 3.57 -21.94 -6.01
CA VAL A 44 2.41 -22.82 -6.24
C VAL A 44 1.19 -21.95 -6.51
N VAL A 45 0.60 -22.08 -7.69
CA VAL A 45 -0.62 -21.35 -8.04
C VAL A 45 -1.83 -22.17 -7.64
N VAL A 46 -2.71 -21.57 -6.84
CA VAL A 46 -3.99 -22.19 -6.43
C VAL A 46 -5.17 -21.34 -6.93
N PRO A 47 -6.31 -21.98 -7.29
CA PRO A 47 -7.49 -21.25 -7.73
C PRO A 47 -8.07 -20.46 -6.54
N GLY A 48 -7.92 -19.15 -6.55
CA GLY A 48 -8.50 -18.26 -5.54
C GLY A 48 -9.98 -17.98 -5.83
N PRO A 49 -10.86 -18.05 -4.83
CA PRO A 49 -12.27 -17.72 -4.99
C PRO A 49 -12.49 -16.23 -5.23
N ASP A 50 -13.69 -15.86 -5.68
CA ASP A 50 -14.10 -14.45 -5.57
C ASP A 50 -14.25 -14.11 -4.08
N LEU A 51 -13.68 -12.95 -3.67
CA LEU A 51 -13.71 -12.53 -2.26
C LEU A 51 -15.14 -12.37 -1.70
N GLY A 52 -16.15 -12.26 -2.56
CA GLY A 52 -17.54 -12.27 -2.15
C GLY A 52 -18.11 -13.66 -1.79
N ASP A 53 -17.38 -14.75 -2.06
CA ASP A 53 -17.80 -16.12 -1.77
C ASP A 53 -17.13 -16.66 -0.49
N ALA A 54 -17.86 -16.58 0.61
CA ALA A 54 -17.38 -16.98 1.94
C ALA A 54 -17.08 -18.48 2.09
N GLY A 55 -17.72 -19.32 1.28
CA GLY A 55 -17.60 -20.79 1.40
C GLY A 55 -16.38 -21.38 0.68
N ALA A 56 -15.81 -20.64 -0.25
CA ALA A 56 -14.85 -21.17 -1.22
C ALA A 56 -13.40 -21.26 -0.73
N TRP A 57 -13.13 -20.87 0.53
CA TRP A 57 -11.78 -20.97 1.12
C TRP A 57 -11.46 -22.34 1.72
N ARG A 58 -12.48 -23.19 1.93
CA ARG A 58 -12.28 -24.55 2.45
C ARG A 58 -11.40 -25.37 1.51
N GLY A 59 -10.49 -26.12 2.06
CA GLY A 59 -9.49 -26.91 1.30
C GLY A 59 -8.30 -26.12 0.76
N LEU A 60 -8.43 -24.82 0.53
CA LEU A 60 -7.28 -23.98 0.15
C LEU A 60 -6.37 -23.61 1.32
N LEU A 61 -6.87 -23.77 2.54
CA LEU A 61 -6.18 -23.44 3.78
C LEU A 61 -5.58 -24.67 4.49
N ASP A 62 -5.80 -25.84 3.95
CA ASP A 62 -5.28 -27.09 4.53
C ASP A 62 -3.75 -27.09 4.51
N GLY A 63 -3.14 -27.21 5.66
CA GLY A 63 -1.70 -27.19 5.83
C GLY A 63 -1.02 -25.83 5.57
N ILE A 64 -1.80 -24.75 5.50
CA ILE A 64 -1.27 -23.37 5.42
C ILE A 64 -0.93 -22.87 6.81
N ASP A 65 0.32 -22.45 7.01
CA ASP A 65 0.81 -21.92 8.30
C ASP A 65 0.46 -20.44 8.46
N ALA A 66 0.50 -19.68 7.35
CA ALA A 66 0.23 -18.24 7.38
C ALA A 66 -0.55 -17.76 6.14
N VAL A 67 -1.32 -16.70 6.32
CA VAL A 67 -2.02 -15.99 5.23
C VAL A 67 -1.55 -14.55 5.16
N VAL A 68 -1.19 -14.09 3.95
CA VAL A 68 -0.99 -12.68 3.64
C VAL A 68 -2.12 -12.22 2.71
N HIS A 69 -3.00 -11.38 3.26
CA HIS A 69 -4.18 -10.91 2.55
C HIS A 69 -3.96 -9.52 1.94
N LEU A 70 -3.62 -9.50 0.63
CA LEU A 70 -3.45 -8.27 -0.17
C LEU A 70 -4.64 -8.00 -1.07
N ALA A 71 -5.47 -9.01 -1.33
CA ALA A 71 -6.57 -8.90 -2.28
C ALA A 71 -7.62 -7.90 -1.79
N GLY A 72 -8.18 -7.14 -2.72
CA GLY A 72 -9.22 -6.16 -2.47
C GLY A 72 -9.36 -5.22 -3.65
N ILE A 73 -10.42 -4.44 -3.65
CA ILE A 73 -10.59 -3.32 -4.57
C ILE A 73 -9.83 -2.14 -3.99
N ALA A 74 -8.80 -1.66 -4.71
CA ALA A 74 -8.06 -0.47 -4.34
C ALA A 74 -8.89 0.80 -4.57
N HIS A 75 -8.42 1.92 -4.04
CA HIS A 75 -9.01 3.23 -4.31
C HIS A 75 -8.81 3.59 -5.79
N THR A 76 -9.80 3.27 -6.63
CA THR A 76 -9.74 3.44 -8.09
C THR A 76 -10.31 4.79 -8.57
N GLY A 77 -10.70 5.67 -7.67
CA GLY A 77 -11.33 6.95 -8.00
C GLY A 77 -12.83 6.82 -8.25
N ARG A 78 -13.29 7.10 -9.48
CA ARG A 78 -14.73 7.16 -9.80
C ARG A 78 -15.26 5.82 -10.32
N GLY A 79 -16.52 5.50 -9.97
CA GLY A 79 -17.30 4.46 -10.64
C GLY A 79 -17.42 3.11 -9.92
N VAL A 80 -16.83 2.91 -8.75
CA VAL A 80 -17.06 1.71 -7.95
C VAL A 80 -18.16 2.02 -6.91
N PRO A 81 -19.30 1.31 -6.92
CA PRO A 81 -20.34 1.47 -5.92
C PRO A 81 -19.83 1.15 -4.50
N ASP A 82 -20.31 1.88 -3.48
CA ASP A 82 -19.95 1.67 -2.07
C ASP A 82 -20.18 0.22 -1.63
N ALA A 83 -21.31 -0.36 -2.02
CA ALA A 83 -21.64 -1.76 -1.73
C ALA A 83 -20.59 -2.76 -2.26
N ARG A 84 -19.91 -2.43 -3.37
CA ARG A 84 -18.86 -3.29 -3.92
C ARG A 84 -17.60 -3.27 -3.06
N TYR A 85 -17.26 -2.12 -2.48
CA TYR A 85 -16.17 -2.02 -1.50
C TYR A 85 -16.50 -2.82 -0.24
N ASP A 86 -17.73 -2.72 0.27
CA ASP A 86 -18.14 -3.49 1.46
C ASP A 86 -18.09 -5.00 1.18
N LEU A 87 -18.69 -5.46 0.09
CA LEU A 87 -18.71 -6.86 -0.28
C LEU A 87 -17.30 -7.46 -0.40
N VAL A 88 -16.43 -6.79 -1.15
CA VAL A 88 -15.11 -7.36 -1.47
C VAL A 88 -14.08 -7.11 -0.37
N ASN A 89 -13.97 -5.86 0.11
CA ASN A 89 -12.91 -5.51 1.06
C ASN A 89 -13.26 -5.89 2.50
N ARG A 90 -14.53 -5.75 2.91
CA ARG A 90 -14.94 -6.08 4.27
C ARG A 90 -15.38 -7.54 4.38
N GLN A 91 -16.49 -7.89 3.72
CA GLN A 91 -17.11 -9.22 3.90
C GLN A 91 -16.18 -10.34 3.40
N GLY A 92 -15.52 -10.14 2.25
CA GLY A 92 -14.55 -11.10 1.71
C GLY A 92 -13.32 -11.28 2.60
N SER A 93 -12.77 -10.19 3.17
CA SER A 93 -11.65 -10.28 4.10
C SER A 93 -12.04 -10.97 5.40
N ALA A 94 -13.22 -10.65 5.93
CA ALA A 94 -13.75 -11.30 7.13
C ALA A 94 -14.03 -12.81 6.92
N ALA A 95 -14.53 -13.17 5.73
CA ALA A 95 -14.77 -14.57 5.38
C ALA A 95 -13.46 -15.38 5.33
N LEU A 96 -12.41 -14.83 4.69
CA LEU A 96 -11.09 -15.45 4.66
C LEU A 96 -10.51 -15.59 6.08
N ALA A 97 -10.60 -14.54 6.91
CA ALA A 97 -10.08 -14.59 8.28
C ALA A 97 -10.79 -15.66 9.12
N ARG A 98 -12.12 -15.77 9.05
CA ARG A 98 -12.89 -16.84 9.71
C ARG A 98 -12.50 -18.22 9.22
N ALA A 99 -12.37 -18.40 7.89
CA ALA A 99 -11.96 -19.67 7.33
C ALA A 99 -10.54 -20.06 7.78
N ALA A 100 -9.62 -19.10 7.81
CA ALA A 100 -8.25 -19.29 8.27
C ALA A 100 -8.18 -19.65 9.78
N ALA A 101 -9.01 -19.01 10.62
CA ALA A 101 -9.13 -19.36 12.03
C ALA A 101 -9.62 -20.81 12.22
N LEU A 102 -10.67 -21.21 11.48
CA LEU A 102 -11.23 -22.57 11.52
C LEU A 102 -10.22 -23.63 11.01
N ALA A 103 -9.35 -23.27 10.06
CA ALA A 103 -8.29 -24.15 9.55
C ALA A 103 -7.04 -24.19 10.46
N GLY A 104 -7.02 -23.46 11.57
CA GLY A 104 -5.90 -23.43 12.49
C GLY A 104 -4.66 -22.67 11.96
N VAL A 105 -4.86 -21.73 11.02
CA VAL A 105 -3.75 -20.90 10.52
C VAL A 105 -3.13 -20.08 11.65
N GLY A 106 -1.83 -20.23 11.86
CA GLY A 106 -1.10 -19.62 12.98
C GLY A 106 -0.78 -18.12 12.80
N ARG A 107 -0.92 -17.57 11.59
CA ARG A 107 -0.55 -16.18 11.29
C ARG A 107 -1.40 -15.56 10.17
N PHE A 108 -1.97 -14.40 10.42
CA PHE A 108 -2.75 -13.66 9.42
C PHE A 108 -2.24 -12.22 9.30
N VAL A 109 -1.72 -11.84 8.14
CA VAL A 109 -1.29 -10.46 7.87
C VAL A 109 -2.29 -9.80 6.92
N PHE A 110 -3.00 -8.79 7.42
CA PHE A 110 -3.94 -8.02 6.62
C PHE A 110 -3.34 -6.70 6.17
N VAL A 111 -3.27 -6.49 4.87
CA VAL A 111 -2.88 -5.19 4.31
C VAL A 111 -4.12 -4.31 4.15
N SER A 112 -4.26 -3.39 5.10
CA SER A 112 -5.27 -2.35 5.14
C SER A 112 -4.82 -1.13 4.32
N SER A 113 -4.99 0.08 4.83
CA SER A 113 -4.56 1.34 4.20
C SER A 113 -4.55 2.46 5.23
N ILE A 114 -3.71 3.47 5.05
CA ILE A 114 -3.80 4.74 5.78
C ILE A 114 -5.17 5.42 5.59
N ARG A 115 -5.90 5.07 4.51
CA ARG A 115 -7.26 5.55 4.26
C ARG A 115 -8.28 5.03 5.27
N ALA A 116 -7.98 3.92 5.94
CA ALA A 116 -8.77 3.46 7.10
C ALA A 116 -8.60 4.41 8.30
N GLN A 117 -7.45 5.08 8.42
CA GLN A 117 -7.14 6.03 9.48
C GLN A 117 -7.73 7.42 9.21
N SER A 118 -7.60 7.93 7.97
CA SER A 118 -7.99 9.32 7.68
C SER A 118 -8.39 9.54 6.21
N GLY A 119 -8.73 10.78 5.89
CA GLY A 119 -8.92 11.29 4.55
C GLY A 119 -7.63 11.40 3.73
N PRO A 120 -7.66 12.12 2.58
CA PRO A 120 -6.50 12.32 1.70
C PRO A 120 -5.47 13.30 2.26
N ALA A 121 -5.81 14.01 3.34
CA ALA A 121 -4.96 14.96 4.05
C ALA A 121 -5.24 14.89 5.55
N ALA A 122 -4.26 15.29 6.35
CA ALA A 122 -4.35 15.40 7.80
C ALA A 122 -3.67 16.69 8.28
N THR A 123 -4.09 17.20 9.43
CA THR A 123 -3.55 18.43 10.04
C THR A 123 -2.38 18.17 11.00
N HIS A 124 -2.10 16.91 11.28
CA HIS A 124 -1.00 16.44 12.13
C HIS A 124 -0.43 15.12 11.59
N ALA A 125 0.70 14.68 12.11
CA ALA A 125 1.25 13.38 11.79
C ALA A 125 0.35 12.28 12.40
N LEU A 126 -0.20 11.43 11.53
CA LEU A 126 -1.10 10.35 11.92
C LEU A 126 -0.33 9.24 12.65
N THR A 127 -0.91 8.78 13.75
CA THR A 127 -0.43 7.64 14.54
C THR A 127 -1.53 6.57 14.63
N GLU A 128 -1.18 5.37 15.09
CA GLU A 128 -2.16 4.29 15.30
C GLU A 128 -3.10 4.55 16.47
N THR A 129 -2.77 5.52 17.35
CA THR A 129 -3.57 5.90 18.51
C THR A 129 -4.63 6.96 18.19
N ASP A 130 -4.52 7.61 17.02
CA ASP A 130 -5.54 8.55 16.59
C ASP A 130 -6.85 7.84 16.27
N GLU A 131 -7.97 8.46 16.61
CA GLU A 131 -9.29 7.93 16.27
C GLU A 131 -9.45 7.86 14.73
N PRO A 132 -9.76 6.67 14.16
CA PRO A 132 -9.94 6.55 12.75
C PRO A 132 -11.14 7.32 12.20
N ARG A 133 -10.91 8.16 11.19
CA ARG A 133 -11.93 9.00 10.52
C ARG A 133 -11.84 8.88 8.99
N PRO A 134 -12.15 7.71 8.41
CA PRO A 134 -12.13 7.51 6.98
C PRO A 134 -13.19 8.37 6.28
N THR A 135 -12.82 9.05 5.18
CA THR A 135 -13.71 9.97 4.47
C THR A 135 -14.32 9.41 3.19
N ASP A 136 -13.88 8.24 2.75
CA ASP A 136 -14.39 7.61 1.52
C ASP A 136 -14.81 6.14 1.75
N PRO A 137 -15.58 5.56 0.82
CA PRO A 137 -16.08 4.19 0.94
C PRO A 137 -14.97 3.15 1.04
N TYR A 138 -13.85 3.36 0.32
CA TYR A 138 -12.69 2.49 0.39
C TYR A 138 -12.09 2.46 1.81
N GLY A 139 -11.82 3.63 2.39
CA GLY A 139 -11.28 3.72 3.75
C GLY A 139 -12.24 3.11 4.79
N ARG A 140 -13.55 3.41 4.68
CA ARG A 140 -14.57 2.81 5.56
C ARG A 140 -14.59 1.29 5.44
N SER A 141 -14.52 0.73 4.23
CA SER A 141 -14.51 -0.72 4.02
C SER A 141 -13.27 -1.39 4.61
N LYS A 142 -12.10 -0.74 4.51
CA LYS A 142 -10.87 -1.24 5.11
C LYS A 142 -10.93 -1.22 6.64
N LEU A 143 -11.40 -0.12 7.24
CA LEU A 143 -11.55 -0.02 8.69
C LEU A 143 -12.55 -1.07 9.23
N ALA A 144 -13.68 -1.25 8.57
CA ALA A 144 -14.65 -2.27 8.94
C ALA A 144 -14.09 -3.70 8.82
N ALA A 145 -13.29 -3.97 7.77
CA ALA A 145 -12.57 -5.25 7.63
C ALA A 145 -11.59 -5.50 8.77
N GLU A 146 -10.86 -4.46 9.22
CA GLU A 146 -9.97 -4.58 10.38
C GLU A 146 -10.74 -4.98 11.64
N ALA A 147 -11.91 -4.39 11.88
CA ALA A 147 -12.77 -4.74 13.02
C ALA A 147 -13.28 -6.18 12.93
N ASP A 148 -13.78 -6.58 11.76
CA ASP A 148 -14.28 -7.94 11.54
C ASP A 148 -13.17 -9.00 11.67
N ILE A 149 -11.94 -8.72 11.23
CA ILE A 149 -10.78 -9.61 11.41
C ILE A 149 -10.40 -9.73 12.88
N ARG A 150 -10.36 -8.62 13.63
CA ARG A 150 -10.08 -8.64 15.08
C ARG A 150 -11.14 -9.39 15.88
N ALA A 151 -12.38 -9.44 15.38
CA ALA A 151 -13.45 -10.21 16.00
C ALA A 151 -13.34 -11.73 15.77
N THR A 152 -12.37 -12.17 14.96
CA THR A 152 -12.00 -13.58 14.85
C THR A 152 -10.86 -13.89 15.82
N ASP A 153 -10.74 -15.15 16.23
CA ASP A 153 -9.63 -15.58 17.12
C ASP A 153 -8.31 -15.82 16.37
N ILE A 154 -8.20 -15.37 15.11
CA ILE A 154 -6.98 -15.59 14.31
C ILE A 154 -5.84 -14.67 14.79
N PRO A 155 -4.63 -15.21 14.99
CA PRO A 155 -3.45 -14.40 15.31
C PRO A 155 -3.10 -13.44 14.17
N SER A 156 -3.63 -12.21 14.21
CA SER A 156 -3.56 -11.27 13.09
C SER A 156 -2.66 -10.07 13.36
N THR A 157 -2.07 -9.53 12.29
CA THR A 157 -1.39 -8.22 12.27
C THR A 157 -1.98 -7.40 11.13
N ILE A 158 -2.31 -6.15 11.42
CA ILE A 158 -2.87 -5.19 10.45
C ILE A 158 -1.80 -4.19 10.07
N LEU A 159 -1.59 -4.02 8.77
CA LEU A 159 -0.67 -3.02 8.22
C LEU A 159 -1.48 -1.95 7.48
N ARG A 160 -1.27 -0.68 7.85
CA ARG A 160 -1.86 0.50 7.19
C ARG A 160 -0.79 1.23 6.37
N PRO A 161 -0.48 0.78 5.14
CA PRO A 161 0.48 1.48 4.29
C PRO A 161 -0.06 2.84 3.86
N VAL A 162 0.87 3.80 3.72
CA VAL A 162 0.63 5.07 3.03
C VAL A 162 0.62 4.88 1.51
N ALA A 163 0.58 5.99 0.75
CA ALA A 163 0.67 5.90 -0.71
C ALA A 163 2.00 5.24 -1.13
N MET A 164 1.89 4.16 -1.90
CA MET A 164 3.05 3.38 -2.33
C MET A 164 3.54 3.81 -3.71
N TYR A 165 4.84 3.62 -3.94
CA TYR A 165 5.48 3.81 -5.24
C TYR A 165 6.41 2.63 -5.57
N GLY A 166 6.71 2.46 -6.86
CA GLY A 166 7.58 1.39 -7.33
C GLY A 166 7.35 1.00 -8.78
N PRO A 167 8.08 0.00 -9.30
CA PRO A 167 7.94 -0.48 -10.67
C PRO A 167 6.53 -1.00 -10.95
N GLY A 168 5.97 -0.63 -12.10
CA GLY A 168 4.64 -1.12 -12.52
C GLY A 168 3.45 -0.40 -11.88
N LEU A 169 3.66 0.63 -11.06
CA LEU A 169 2.58 1.49 -10.57
C LEU A 169 2.09 2.40 -11.71
N LYS A 170 0.80 2.28 -12.04
CA LYS A 170 0.13 3.14 -13.03
C LYS A 170 -0.48 4.37 -12.37
N GLY A 171 -0.67 5.44 -13.14
CA GLY A 171 -1.42 6.61 -12.70
C GLY A 171 -0.54 7.78 -12.24
N ASN A 172 -0.72 8.27 -11.02
CA ASN A 172 -0.06 9.51 -10.55
C ASN A 172 1.48 9.44 -10.57
N PHE A 173 2.06 8.29 -10.23
CA PHE A 173 3.52 8.11 -10.25
C PHE A 173 4.07 8.17 -11.68
N ASP A 174 3.43 7.50 -12.64
CA ASP A 174 3.80 7.59 -14.05
C ASP A 174 3.69 9.01 -14.59
N ALA A 175 2.69 9.77 -14.14
CA ALA A 175 2.55 11.18 -14.53
C ALA A 175 3.73 12.00 -14.00
N LEU A 176 4.18 11.77 -12.76
CA LEU A 176 5.35 12.42 -12.20
C LEU A 176 6.64 12.01 -12.91
N VAL A 177 6.81 10.74 -13.27
CA VAL A 177 7.96 10.28 -14.07
C VAL A 177 7.98 10.97 -15.44
N ARG A 178 6.84 11.05 -16.13
CA ARG A 178 6.74 11.79 -17.40
C ARG A 178 7.10 13.25 -17.24
N LEU A 179 6.62 13.88 -16.16
CA LEU A 179 6.94 15.28 -15.83
C LEU A 179 8.44 15.47 -15.55
N ALA A 180 9.07 14.57 -14.79
CA ALA A 180 10.50 14.61 -14.51
C ALA A 180 11.37 14.45 -15.76
N ARG A 181 10.88 13.73 -16.76
CA ARG A 181 11.57 13.55 -18.07
C ARG A 181 11.53 14.77 -18.98
N LEU A 182 10.67 15.76 -18.72
CA LEU A 182 10.63 16.98 -19.52
C LEU A 182 11.95 17.75 -19.39
N PRO A 183 12.55 18.23 -20.51
CA PRO A 183 13.79 18.99 -20.50
C PRO A 183 13.58 20.47 -20.14
N LEU A 184 12.57 20.77 -19.35
CA LEU A 184 12.16 22.14 -18.98
C LEU A 184 12.24 22.32 -17.47
N PRO A 185 12.52 23.55 -16.98
CA PRO A 185 12.37 23.87 -15.58
C PRO A 185 10.93 23.64 -15.12
N LEU A 186 10.75 23.12 -13.89
CA LEU A 186 9.42 22.85 -13.34
C LEU A 186 9.11 23.79 -12.18
N PRO A 187 7.90 24.35 -12.10
CA PRO A 187 7.57 25.44 -11.17
C PRO A 187 7.16 24.94 -9.77
N PHE A 188 7.77 23.88 -9.24
CA PHE A 188 7.31 23.21 -8.01
C PHE A 188 8.16 23.47 -6.76
N ALA A 189 9.23 24.30 -6.85
CA ALA A 189 10.16 24.49 -5.73
C ALA A 189 9.52 25.13 -4.48
N SER A 190 8.41 25.85 -4.62
CA SER A 190 7.70 26.50 -3.49
C SER A 190 6.62 25.63 -2.84
N LEU A 191 6.32 24.45 -3.36
CA LEU A 191 5.34 23.55 -2.74
C LEU A 191 5.98 22.83 -1.54
N ARG A 192 5.54 23.20 -0.33
CA ARG A 192 6.09 22.71 0.95
C ARG A 192 5.31 21.57 1.58
N ASN A 193 4.14 21.24 1.03
CA ASN A 193 3.30 20.17 1.55
C ASN A 193 4.04 18.83 1.50
N ARG A 194 4.09 18.16 2.65
CA ARG A 194 4.80 16.89 2.80
C ARG A 194 3.84 15.71 2.72
N ARG A 195 4.34 14.62 2.19
CA ARG A 195 3.62 13.35 2.15
C ARG A 195 4.52 12.20 2.57
N SER A 196 4.00 11.36 3.44
CA SER A 196 4.60 10.06 3.68
C SER A 196 4.32 9.17 2.48
N LEU A 197 5.36 8.53 1.98
CA LEU A 197 5.33 7.54 0.91
C LEU A 197 5.94 6.24 1.41
N LEU A 198 5.77 5.17 0.65
CA LEU A 198 6.33 3.86 0.95
C LEU A 198 6.74 3.18 -0.35
N SER A 199 7.96 2.69 -0.45
CA SER A 199 8.33 1.86 -1.59
C SER A 199 7.61 0.51 -1.52
N VAL A 200 7.26 -0.04 -2.70
CA VAL A 200 6.61 -1.35 -2.74
C VAL A 200 7.53 -2.45 -2.20
N GLN A 201 8.84 -2.27 -2.32
CA GLN A 201 9.83 -3.18 -1.75
C GLN A 201 9.80 -3.11 -0.21
N ALA A 202 9.83 -1.91 0.38
CA ALA A 202 9.73 -1.73 1.82
C ALA A 202 8.40 -2.28 2.39
N MET A 203 7.31 -2.25 1.60
CA MET A 203 6.06 -2.91 1.99
C MET A 203 6.21 -4.44 2.03
N ALA A 204 6.88 -5.05 1.04
CA ALA A 204 7.13 -6.49 1.03
C ALA A 204 8.03 -6.89 2.22
N ASP A 205 9.05 -6.09 2.53
CA ASP A 205 9.94 -6.30 3.66
C ASP A 205 9.22 -6.15 5.00
N ALA A 206 8.31 -5.18 5.13
CA ALA A 206 7.46 -5.03 6.32
C ALA A 206 6.54 -6.23 6.54
N ILE A 207 5.94 -6.77 5.47
CA ILE A 207 5.13 -7.99 5.55
C ILE A 207 5.98 -9.18 6.01
N LEU A 208 7.15 -9.36 5.40
CA LEU A 208 8.08 -10.43 5.78
C LEU A 208 8.51 -10.29 7.25
N PHE A 209 8.84 -9.08 7.69
CA PHE A 209 9.22 -8.77 9.06
C PHE A 209 8.10 -9.14 10.04
N VAL A 210 6.86 -8.74 9.79
CA VAL A 210 5.76 -9.05 10.71
C VAL A 210 5.40 -10.54 10.71
N LEU A 211 5.58 -11.26 9.62
CA LEU A 211 5.42 -12.72 9.57
C LEU A 211 6.40 -13.42 10.52
N GLN A 212 7.62 -12.91 10.64
CA GLN A 212 8.70 -13.48 11.45
C GLN A 212 8.71 -12.97 12.89
N THR A 213 7.90 -11.96 13.22
CA THR A 213 7.96 -11.27 14.52
C THR A 213 6.68 -11.48 15.34
N PRO A 214 6.62 -12.45 16.27
CA PRO A 214 5.42 -12.74 17.06
C PRO A 214 4.88 -11.55 17.87
N LYS A 215 5.75 -10.63 18.30
CA LYS A 215 5.37 -9.40 19.02
C LYS A 215 4.42 -8.48 18.25
N THR A 216 4.25 -8.70 16.94
CA THR A 216 3.35 -7.90 16.10
C THR A 216 1.91 -8.44 16.06
N ILE A 217 1.67 -9.62 16.64
CA ILE A 217 0.33 -10.24 16.72
C ILE A 217 -0.61 -9.35 17.54
N GLY A 218 -1.86 -9.22 17.07
CA GLY A 218 -2.90 -8.39 17.70
C GLY A 218 -2.72 -6.89 17.48
N GLN A 219 -1.67 -6.47 16.75
CA GLN A 219 -1.35 -5.05 16.60
C GLN A 219 -1.69 -4.50 15.20
N THR A 220 -1.85 -3.18 15.17
CA THR A 220 -1.97 -2.40 13.93
C THR A 220 -0.75 -1.51 13.81
N PHE A 221 -0.20 -1.41 12.60
CA PHE A 221 0.95 -0.58 12.31
C PHE A 221 0.72 0.28 11.06
N ILE A 222 1.08 1.56 11.17
CA ILE A 222 1.28 2.42 10.00
C ILE A 222 2.62 2.03 9.36
N VAL A 223 2.61 1.90 8.04
CA VAL A 223 3.82 1.56 7.28
C VAL A 223 4.13 2.69 6.31
N ALA A 224 5.27 3.33 6.52
CA ALA A 224 5.76 4.45 5.72
C ALA A 224 7.29 4.44 5.70
N ASP A 225 7.89 5.04 4.68
CA ASP A 225 9.32 5.39 4.71
C ASP A 225 9.57 6.37 5.86
N ALA A 226 10.79 6.39 6.38
CA ALA A 226 11.12 7.11 7.61
C ALA A 226 10.92 8.64 7.52
N ARG A 227 11.01 9.21 6.31
CA ARG A 227 10.95 10.66 6.09
C ARG A 227 9.86 11.04 5.08
N PRO A 228 8.90 11.91 5.48
CA PRO A 228 7.96 12.49 4.52
C PRO A 228 8.69 13.43 3.55
N VAL A 229 8.24 13.48 2.31
CA VAL A 229 8.84 14.26 1.23
C VAL A 229 7.86 15.25 0.60
N THR A 230 8.39 16.34 0.05
CA THR A 230 7.65 17.29 -0.77
C THR A 230 7.59 16.83 -2.24
N LEU A 231 6.67 17.41 -3.02
CA LEU A 231 6.63 17.17 -4.47
C LEU A 231 7.94 17.59 -5.15
N ALA A 232 8.57 18.67 -4.68
CA ALA A 232 9.85 19.14 -5.18
C ALA A 232 10.96 18.11 -4.96
N GLU A 233 11.04 17.52 -3.76
CA GLU A 233 12.02 16.46 -3.46
C GLU A 233 11.76 15.20 -4.29
N ILE A 234 10.49 14.79 -4.49
CA ILE A 234 10.15 13.65 -5.37
C ILE A 234 10.64 13.88 -6.80
N LEU A 235 10.34 15.06 -7.39
CA LEU A 235 10.76 15.39 -8.76
C LEU A 235 12.28 15.53 -8.88
N ALA A 236 12.95 16.10 -7.87
CA ALA A 236 14.41 16.17 -7.84
C ALA A 236 15.04 14.77 -7.79
N ALA A 237 14.52 13.86 -6.95
CA ALA A 237 14.99 12.49 -6.86
C ALA A 237 14.73 11.71 -8.17
N MET A 238 13.55 11.89 -8.80
CA MET A 238 13.26 11.30 -10.11
C MET A 238 14.23 11.79 -11.19
N ARG A 239 14.55 13.08 -11.21
CA ARG A 239 15.50 13.64 -12.17
C ARG A 239 16.93 13.18 -11.91
N ALA A 240 17.35 13.10 -10.66
CA ALA A 240 18.64 12.53 -10.31
C ALA A 240 18.79 11.09 -10.79
N GLY A 241 17.74 10.27 -10.63
CA GLY A 241 17.73 8.88 -11.12
C GLY A 241 17.89 8.74 -12.63
N ILE A 242 17.42 9.72 -13.43
CA ILE A 242 17.60 9.74 -14.88
C ILE A 242 18.82 10.58 -15.33
N GLY A 243 19.75 10.90 -14.41
CA GLY A 243 20.98 11.62 -14.70
C GLY A 243 20.79 13.12 -14.97
N ARG A 244 19.74 13.75 -14.43
CA ARG A 244 19.44 15.18 -14.64
C ARG A 244 19.50 15.99 -13.35
N GLY A 245 19.86 17.25 -13.45
CA GLY A 245 19.74 18.22 -12.36
C GLY A 245 18.27 18.48 -12.00
N PRO A 246 17.96 19.00 -10.78
CA PRO A 246 16.60 19.20 -10.30
C PRO A 246 15.78 20.15 -11.17
N PHE A 247 16.36 21.20 -11.73
CA PHE A 247 15.69 22.18 -12.62
C PHE A 247 14.31 22.59 -12.10
N LEU A 248 14.25 23.00 -10.83
CA LEU A 248 13.04 23.45 -10.17
C LEU A 248 13.14 24.95 -9.88
N PHE A 249 12.08 25.70 -10.14
CA PHE A 249 12.00 27.11 -9.78
C PHE A 249 10.77 27.40 -8.90
N PRO A 250 10.82 28.45 -8.05
CA PRO A 250 9.70 28.79 -7.20
C PRO A 250 8.60 29.50 -8.01
N LEU A 251 7.36 29.03 -7.83
CA LEU A 251 6.14 29.72 -8.27
C LEU A 251 5.21 29.83 -7.07
N PRO A 252 4.64 31.00 -6.76
CA PRO A 252 3.75 31.14 -5.61
C PRO A 252 2.58 30.16 -5.68
N PRO A 253 2.20 29.52 -4.55
CA PRO A 253 1.09 28.57 -4.52
C PRO A 253 -0.26 29.13 -5.05
N ALA A 254 -0.46 30.47 -4.88
CA ALA A 254 -1.62 31.16 -5.43
C ALA A 254 -1.68 31.09 -6.97
N ALA A 255 -0.55 31.14 -7.66
CA ALA A 255 -0.49 31.02 -9.11
C ALA A 255 -0.88 29.62 -9.58
N PHE A 256 -0.49 28.55 -8.87
CA PHE A 256 -0.95 27.19 -9.14
C PHE A 256 -2.45 27.06 -8.98
N ARG A 257 -3.00 27.60 -7.88
CA ARG A 257 -4.44 27.56 -7.63
C ARG A 257 -5.22 28.28 -8.71
N LEU A 258 -4.74 29.45 -9.16
CA LEU A 258 -5.35 30.21 -10.23
C LEU A 258 -5.30 29.45 -11.57
N ALA A 259 -4.14 28.88 -11.91
CA ALA A 259 -3.97 28.05 -13.11
C ALA A 259 -4.89 26.82 -13.09
N ALA A 260 -4.93 26.09 -11.98
CA ALA A 260 -5.82 24.92 -11.83
C ALA A 260 -7.29 25.30 -11.98
N LYS A 261 -7.70 26.46 -11.45
CA LYS A 261 -9.05 27.00 -11.61
C LYS A 261 -9.34 27.37 -13.06
N ALA A 262 -8.39 28.02 -13.75
CA ALA A 262 -8.54 28.45 -15.15
C ALA A 262 -8.73 27.27 -16.12
N ILE A 263 -8.12 26.11 -15.85
CA ILE A 263 -8.24 24.88 -16.66
C ILE A 263 -9.33 23.93 -16.13
N GLY A 264 -10.17 24.36 -15.16
CA GLY A 264 -11.23 23.54 -14.58
C GLY A 264 -10.76 22.31 -13.78
N ARG A 265 -9.50 22.30 -13.32
CA ARG A 265 -8.85 21.18 -12.64
C ARG A 265 -8.50 21.49 -11.20
N THR A 266 -9.46 22.01 -10.43
CA THR A 266 -9.28 22.28 -8.99
C THR A 266 -8.91 21.04 -8.19
N ASP A 267 -9.36 19.86 -8.64
CA ASP A 267 -8.96 18.56 -8.07
C ASP A 267 -7.45 18.32 -8.07
N LEU A 268 -6.73 18.90 -9.02
CA LEU A 268 -5.25 18.82 -9.04
C LEU A 268 -4.65 19.62 -7.88
N TRP A 269 -5.20 20.78 -7.56
CA TRP A 269 -4.73 21.57 -6.43
C TRP A 269 -5.00 20.85 -5.10
N ASP A 270 -6.19 20.29 -4.91
CA ASP A 270 -6.53 19.55 -3.71
C ASP A 270 -5.62 18.34 -3.48
N ARG A 271 -5.24 17.67 -4.56
CA ARG A 271 -4.29 16.55 -4.54
C ARG A 271 -2.84 16.98 -4.26
N LEU A 272 -2.41 18.12 -4.80
CA LEU A 272 -1.06 18.63 -4.62
C LEU A 272 -0.90 19.42 -3.32
N GLY A 273 -1.95 20.15 -2.92
CA GLY A 273 -1.95 21.05 -1.76
C GLY A 273 -2.23 20.38 -0.41
N GLY A 274 -2.68 19.11 -0.39
CA GLY A 274 -2.93 18.39 0.86
C GLY A 274 -1.65 17.82 1.46
N GLU A 275 -1.47 17.94 2.77
CA GLU A 275 -0.40 17.28 3.53
C GLU A 275 -0.94 15.97 4.15
N LEU A 276 -0.17 14.89 4.07
CA LEU A 276 -0.45 13.63 4.75
C LEU A 276 0.86 13.06 5.29
N ILE A 277 1.10 13.29 6.56
CA ILE A 277 2.22 12.72 7.29
C ILE A 277 1.68 11.58 8.15
N ALA A 278 2.36 10.44 8.14
CA ALA A 278 2.04 9.27 8.93
C ALA A 278 3.31 8.78 9.63
N ASP A 279 3.22 8.47 10.90
CA ASP A 279 4.35 8.11 11.75
C ASP A 279 4.52 6.58 11.80
N PRO A 280 5.61 6.00 11.24
CA PRO A 280 5.89 4.58 11.29
C PRO A 280 6.62 4.15 12.57
N SER A 281 6.83 5.03 13.54
CA SER A 281 7.71 4.80 14.69
C SER A 281 7.31 3.57 15.51
N ARG A 282 6.03 3.24 15.57
CA ARG A 282 5.54 2.05 16.28
C ARG A 282 6.07 0.75 15.68
N LEU A 283 6.03 0.58 14.37
CA LEU A 283 6.60 -0.58 13.70
C LEU A 283 8.14 -0.57 13.79
N MET A 284 8.73 0.62 13.68
CA MET A 284 10.17 0.78 13.86
C MET A 284 10.65 0.46 15.27
N ALA A 285 9.85 0.72 16.29
CA ALA A 285 10.16 0.36 17.69
C ALA A 285 10.18 -1.16 17.93
N VAL A 286 9.42 -1.94 17.14
CA VAL A 286 9.45 -3.40 17.18
C VAL A 286 10.68 -3.97 16.47
N GLY A 287 11.38 -3.15 15.64
CA GLY A 287 12.64 -3.52 14.98
C GLY A 287 12.65 -3.42 13.47
N TRP A 288 11.52 -3.17 12.81
CA TRP A 288 11.51 -2.94 11.36
C TRP A 288 12.18 -1.61 11.00
N ARG A 289 12.90 -1.60 9.88
CA ARG A 289 13.48 -0.37 9.31
C ARG A 289 13.35 -0.43 7.78
N PRO A 290 12.88 0.65 7.13
CA PRO A 290 12.99 0.74 5.68
C PRO A 290 14.46 0.84 5.27
N GLU A 291 14.86 0.11 4.24
CA GLU A 291 16.26 0.05 3.78
C GLU A 291 16.74 1.41 3.24
N TYR A 292 15.85 2.18 2.60
CA TYR A 292 16.17 3.48 2.01
C TYR A 292 15.17 4.55 2.47
N ASP A 293 15.62 5.81 2.49
CA ASP A 293 14.69 6.92 2.50
C ASP A 293 14.00 7.08 1.13
N THR A 294 12.85 7.76 1.10
CA THR A 294 12.03 7.92 -0.10
C THR A 294 12.81 8.49 -1.29
N SER A 295 13.63 9.50 -1.08
CA SER A 295 14.39 10.16 -2.18
C SER A 295 15.42 9.22 -2.77
N SER A 296 16.20 8.55 -1.93
CA SER A 296 17.21 7.56 -2.36
C SER A 296 16.57 6.38 -3.09
N ALA A 297 15.43 5.86 -2.58
CA ALA A 297 14.72 4.76 -3.21
C ALA A 297 14.16 5.16 -4.59
N ILE A 298 13.60 6.38 -4.74
CA ILE A 298 13.12 6.89 -6.05
C ILE A 298 14.27 7.05 -7.03
N THR A 299 15.41 7.60 -6.57
CA THR A 299 16.60 7.78 -7.42
C THR A 299 17.10 6.45 -7.95
N ARG A 300 17.21 5.43 -7.11
CA ARG A 300 17.62 4.08 -7.50
C ARG A 300 16.64 3.43 -8.48
N LEU A 301 15.35 3.57 -8.22
CA LEU A 301 14.29 3.00 -9.05
C LEU A 301 14.34 3.48 -10.52
N LEU A 302 14.77 4.71 -10.76
CA LEU A 302 14.82 5.29 -12.11
C LEU A 302 16.23 5.26 -12.74
N GLY A 303 17.26 4.92 -11.97
CA GLY A 303 18.64 4.76 -12.43
C GLY A 303 19.03 3.33 -12.76
N SER A 304 18.11 2.37 -12.55
CA SER A 304 18.30 0.93 -12.84
C SER A 304 17.90 0.52 -14.26
#